data_63407197c704f5d8960b6e21a66c86af
#
_entry.id   63407197c704f5d8960b6e21a66c86af
#
_cell.length_a   1.000
_cell.length_b   1.000
_cell.length_c   1.000
_cell.angle_alpha   90.00
_cell.angle_beta   90.00
_cell.angle_gamma   90.00
#
_symmetry.space_group_name_H-M   'P 1'
#
loop_
_entity.id
_entity.type
_entity.pdbx_description
1 polymer ?
#
loop_
_entity_poly.entity_id
_entity_poly.type
_entity_poly.pdbx_seq_one_letter_code
_entity_poly.pdbx_strand_id
1 'polypeptide(L)'
;MRTHSKYIGLILIALAALLIYLDWTADRRSGPLLSDLRILPIEMHGEAGEHGNLLAIETRLMPADYQSRERLSLKFTTYLDQARDAGLLSPRTVVVLPEHVGTGLFALGEKPEVQQARTLRDAMQWMALSNPWDYLRALRGNKGDDRRTEAALKFKGEQMAEDYQLIFGNLAREYGITLVAGTIVLPEPRLEDGRLKTRKGSLRQISLGFGPGGEPFGSLHYKSTLNNYERRYSVPIQSPPLAVPTPAGRLAVMIGCDGYRLTPPPDAELLAIVGAPDDPASACGAETLVSGLPRVEVRTLGLPWNLIGSPHRPMHHHHTTPVRLHNLWLPERP
;
A
#
# COMPACT_ATOMS: atom_id res chain seq x y z
N MET A 1 -36.61 14.44 -47.30
CA MET A 1 -36.03 15.52 -46.44
C MET A 1 -36.23 15.30 -44.93
N ARG A 2 -37.39 14.87 -44.45
CA ARG A 2 -37.62 14.70 -42.97
C ARG A 2 -36.77 13.62 -42.29
N THR A 3 -36.33 12.55 -42.99
CA THR A 3 -35.52 11.48 -42.45
C THR A 3 -34.05 11.92 -42.21
N HIS A 4 -33.46 12.68 -43.14
CA HIS A 4 -32.08 13.18 -42.99
C HIS A 4 -31.93 14.16 -41.82
N SER A 5 -32.95 15.04 -41.60
CA SER A 5 -32.97 15.95 -40.50
C SER A 5 -32.98 15.25 -39.13
N LYS A 6 -33.67 14.10 -39.01
CA LYS A 6 -33.69 13.29 -37.78
C LYS A 6 -32.32 12.64 -37.50
N TYR A 7 -31.64 12.14 -38.53
CA TYR A 7 -30.28 11.57 -38.35
C TYR A 7 -29.25 12.62 -37.98
N ILE A 8 -29.32 13.82 -38.58
CA ILE A 8 -28.46 14.95 -38.21
C ILE A 8 -28.68 15.34 -36.75
N GLY A 9 -29.94 15.42 -36.30
CA GLY A 9 -30.26 15.70 -34.90
C GLY A 9 -29.72 14.66 -33.93
N LEU A 10 -29.84 13.36 -34.26
CA LEU A 10 -29.27 12.27 -33.45
C LEU A 10 -27.74 12.32 -33.39
N ILE A 11 -27.09 12.64 -34.51
CA ILE A 11 -25.61 12.75 -34.56
C ILE A 11 -25.15 13.93 -33.68
N LEU A 12 -25.84 15.07 -33.74
CA LEU A 12 -25.51 16.24 -32.90
C LEU A 12 -25.69 15.95 -31.41
N ILE A 13 -26.77 15.25 -31.03
CA ILE A 13 -27.00 14.81 -29.65
C ILE A 13 -25.89 13.85 -29.19
N ALA A 14 -25.54 12.88 -30.03
CA ALA A 14 -24.48 11.93 -29.70
C ALA A 14 -23.11 12.64 -29.56
N LEU A 15 -22.83 13.60 -30.43
CA LEU A 15 -21.59 14.39 -30.36
C LEU A 15 -21.56 15.26 -29.08
N ALA A 16 -22.66 15.92 -28.74
CA ALA A 16 -22.77 16.70 -27.51
C ALA A 16 -22.61 15.82 -26.28
N ALA A 17 -23.25 14.65 -26.24
CA ALA A 17 -23.09 13.69 -25.16
C ALA A 17 -21.65 13.20 -25.04
N LEU A 18 -20.97 12.95 -26.17
CA LEU A 18 -19.56 12.58 -26.18
C LEU A 18 -18.67 13.71 -25.64
N LEU A 19 -18.90 14.96 -26.03
CA LEU A 19 -18.14 16.10 -25.54
C LEU A 19 -18.33 16.29 -24.03
N ILE A 20 -19.56 16.20 -23.54
CA ILE A 20 -19.86 16.25 -22.10
C ILE A 20 -19.16 15.11 -21.37
N TYR A 21 -19.17 13.91 -21.95
CA TYR A 21 -18.49 12.75 -21.35
C TYR A 21 -16.96 12.95 -21.32
N LEU A 22 -16.34 13.47 -22.40
CA LEU A 22 -14.91 13.75 -22.44
C LEU A 22 -14.52 14.84 -21.43
N ASP A 23 -15.30 15.91 -21.33
CA ASP A 23 -15.11 16.97 -20.33
C ASP A 23 -15.22 16.39 -18.91
N TRP A 24 -16.26 15.60 -18.65
CA TRP A 24 -16.42 14.91 -17.36
C TRP A 24 -15.22 13.99 -17.05
N THR A 25 -14.70 13.21 -18.01
CA THR A 25 -13.53 12.33 -17.75
C THR A 25 -12.26 13.12 -17.49
N ALA A 26 -12.13 14.34 -18.03
CA ALA A 26 -10.96 15.19 -17.82
C ALA A 26 -10.96 15.91 -16.45
N ASP A 27 -12.12 16.14 -15.85
CA ASP A 27 -12.22 16.82 -14.56
C ASP A 27 -11.77 15.90 -13.41
N ARG A 28 -10.61 16.19 -12.81
CA ARG A 28 -9.94 15.45 -11.74
C ARG A 28 -9.80 16.29 -10.47
N ARG A 29 -10.80 17.10 -10.13
CA ARG A 29 -10.74 17.99 -8.96
C ARG A 29 -10.62 17.21 -7.67
N SER A 30 -9.72 17.66 -6.80
CA SER A 30 -9.59 17.11 -5.44
C SER A 30 -10.77 17.53 -4.57
N GLY A 31 -11.37 16.57 -3.87
CA GLY A 31 -12.38 16.82 -2.86
C GLY A 31 -11.79 17.42 -1.55
N PRO A 32 -12.62 17.70 -0.55
CA PRO A 32 -12.14 18.15 0.76
C PRO A 32 -11.28 17.07 1.45
N LEU A 33 -10.30 17.51 2.22
CA LEU A 33 -9.49 16.61 3.03
C LEU A 33 -10.32 16.09 4.22
N LEU A 34 -10.40 14.77 4.36
CA LEU A 34 -11.11 14.08 5.45
C LEU A 34 -10.22 13.01 6.09
N SER A 35 -8.92 13.27 6.22
CA SER A 35 -8.00 12.35 6.89
C SER A 35 -8.09 12.50 8.40
N ASP A 36 -8.08 11.36 9.11
CA ASP A 36 -7.93 11.33 10.56
C ASP A 36 -6.43 11.26 10.89
N LEU A 37 -5.92 12.35 11.47
CA LEU A 37 -4.51 12.50 11.85
C LEU A 37 -4.30 12.37 13.36
N ARG A 38 -5.33 11.98 14.13
CA ARG A 38 -5.19 11.79 15.58
C ARG A 38 -4.30 10.59 15.87
N ILE A 39 -3.34 10.78 16.75
CA ILE A 39 -2.38 9.77 17.17
C ILE A 39 -2.55 9.54 18.67
N LEU A 40 -2.50 8.28 19.11
CA LEU A 40 -2.37 7.92 20.52
C LEU A 40 -0.96 8.22 21.03
N PRO A 41 -0.74 8.29 22.35
CA PRO A 41 0.59 8.28 22.89
C PRO A 41 1.43 7.13 22.33
N ILE A 42 2.70 7.40 22.04
CA ILE A 42 3.61 6.40 21.46
C ILE A 42 3.88 5.33 22.52
N GLU A 43 3.69 4.07 22.17
CA GLU A 43 4.03 2.94 23.00
C GLU A 43 5.54 2.68 22.90
N MET A 44 6.24 2.70 24.05
CA MET A 44 7.69 2.58 24.11
C MET A 44 8.08 1.26 24.75
N HIS A 45 8.97 0.52 24.08
CA HIS A 45 9.51 -0.74 24.55
C HIS A 45 11.04 -0.72 24.51
N GLY A 46 11.69 -1.31 25.50
CA GLY A 46 13.14 -1.31 25.67
C GLY A 46 13.67 0.02 26.21
N GLU A 47 14.96 0.10 26.37
CA GLU A 47 15.68 1.29 26.84
C GLU A 47 16.32 2.02 25.67
N ALA A 48 16.21 3.35 25.69
CA ALA A 48 16.81 4.19 24.63
C ALA A 48 18.32 3.99 24.58
N GLY A 49 18.86 3.75 23.37
CA GLY A 49 20.27 3.47 23.16
C GLY A 49 20.73 3.84 21.76
N GLU A 50 22.04 3.68 21.51
CA GLU A 50 22.68 4.05 20.24
C GLU A 50 22.50 3.00 19.14
N HIS A 51 21.91 1.82 19.44
CA HIS A 51 21.79 0.71 18.49
C HIS A 51 20.63 0.91 17.51
N GLY A 52 19.81 1.95 17.72
CA GLY A 52 18.65 2.28 16.89
C GLY A 52 17.35 1.68 17.41
N ASN A 53 16.34 1.70 16.57
CA ASN A 53 15.00 1.28 16.96
C ASN A 53 14.18 0.79 15.75
N LEU A 54 13.15 0.01 16.04
CA LEU A 54 12.09 -0.35 15.11
C LEU A 54 10.83 0.44 15.48
N LEU A 55 10.31 1.22 14.54
CA LEU A 55 9.12 2.04 14.74
C LEU A 55 7.98 1.56 13.82
N ALA A 56 6.94 0.97 14.40
CA ALA A 56 5.71 0.63 13.69
C ALA A 56 4.76 1.81 13.65
N ILE A 57 4.20 2.09 12.48
CA ILE A 57 3.12 3.06 12.29
C ILE A 57 1.87 2.30 11.86
N GLU A 58 0.98 2.02 12.80
CA GLU A 58 -0.33 1.43 12.53
C GLU A 58 -1.32 2.54 12.22
N THR A 59 -1.72 2.66 10.97
CA THR A 59 -2.62 3.73 10.52
C THR A 59 -3.86 3.18 9.85
N ARG A 60 -4.93 3.95 9.93
CA ARG A 60 -6.13 3.76 9.13
C ARG A 60 -6.02 4.57 7.86
N LEU A 61 -6.11 3.90 6.74
CA LEU A 61 -6.07 4.52 5.42
C LEU A 61 -7.50 4.77 4.93
N MET A 62 -7.74 5.99 4.46
CA MET A 62 -9.03 6.44 3.94
C MET A 62 -8.92 6.67 2.43
N PRO A 63 -10.00 6.53 1.66
CA PRO A 63 -9.99 6.90 0.24
C PRO A 63 -9.48 8.32 -0.01
N ALA A 64 -9.82 9.25 0.89
CA ALA A 64 -9.39 10.64 0.80
C ALA A 64 -7.87 10.83 0.88
N ASP A 65 -7.15 9.93 1.54
CA ASP A 65 -5.68 9.98 1.63
C ASP A 65 -5.03 9.79 0.25
N TYR A 66 -5.72 9.12 -0.69
CA TYR A 66 -5.25 8.80 -2.04
C TYR A 66 -5.74 9.78 -3.11
N GLN A 67 -6.20 10.96 -2.75
CA GLN A 67 -6.61 11.98 -3.73
C GLN A 67 -5.41 12.59 -4.45
N SER A 68 -4.30 12.79 -3.76
CA SER A 68 -3.05 13.26 -4.35
C SER A 68 -1.83 12.73 -3.59
N ARG A 69 -0.65 12.82 -4.22
CA ARG A 69 0.64 12.46 -3.59
C ARG A 69 0.88 13.26 -2.32
N GLU A 70 0.58 14.55 -2.37
CA GLU A 70 0.78 15.50 -1.26
C GLU A 70 -0.07 15.11 -0.05
N ARG A 71 -1.31 14.64 -0.27
CA ARG A 71 -2.20 14.22 0.82
C ARG A 71 -1.72 12.96 1.51
N LEU A 72 -1.32 11.95 0.73
CA LEU A 72 -0.76 10.73 1.31
C LEU A 72 0.56 11.01 2.03
N SER A 73 1.43 11.83 1.42
CA SER A 73 2.68 12.28 2.05
C SER A 73 2.39 13.02 3.36
N LEU A 74 1.49 14.00 3.36
CA LEU A 74 1.13 14.78 4.55
C LEU A 74 0.67 13.90 5.71
N LYS A 75 -0.08 12.85 5.43
CA LYS A 75 -0.50 11.91 6.47
C LYS A 75 0.69 11.25 7.16
N PHE A 76 1.64 10.72 6.40
CA PHE A 76 2.82 10.08 6.97
C PHE A 76 3.82 11.08 7.56
N THR A 77 3.97 12.26 6.94
CA THR A 77 4.73 13.39 7.51
C THR A 77 4.25 13.73 8.91
N THR A 78 2.93 13.82 9.13
CA THR A 78 2.36 14.11 10.46
C THR A 78 2.79 13.07 11.51
N TYR A 79 2.83 11.78 11.14
CA TYR A 79 3.25 10.73 12.06
C TYR A 79 4.75 10.71 12.31
N LEU A 80 5.54 10.97 11.27
CA LEU A 80 6.99 11.04 11.36
C LEU A 80 7.46 12.29 12.11
N ASP A 81 6.76 13.42 11.95
CA ASP A 81 7.00 14.63 12.75
C ASP A 81 6.80 14.37 14.25
N GLN A 82 5.71 13.70 14.62
CA GLN A 82 5.49 13.33 16.02
C GLN A 82 6.58 12.37 16.54
N ALA A 83 7.02 11.42 15.74
CA ALA A 83 8.11 10.53 16.12
C ALA A 83 9.44 11.28 16.25
N ARG A 84 9.70 12.25 15.37
CA ARG A 84 10.87 13.14 15.46
C ARG A 84 10.84 14.00 16.71
N ASP A 85 9.70 14.61 17.01
CA ASP A 85 9.51 15.45 18.20
C ASP A 85 9.66 14.65 19.51
N ALA A 86 9.33 13.35 19.46
CA ALA A 86 9.57 12.41 20.56
C ALA A 86 11.02 11.89 20.63
N GLY A 87 11.92 12.32 19.74
CA GLY A 87 13.32 11.89 19.72
C GLY A 87 13.55 10.46 19.23
N LEU A 88 12.61 9.89 18.45
CA LEU A 88 12.69 8.50 18.02
C LEU A 88 13.40 8.30 16.67
N LEU A 89 13.62 9.38 15.91
CA LEU A 89 14.20 9.25 14.57
C LEU A 89 15.71 9.48 14.58
N SER A 90 16.42 8.53 14.01
CA SER A 90 17.87 8.56 13.80
C SER A 90 18.21 7.83 12.50
N PRO A 91 19.43 7.93 11.98
CA PRO A 91 19.85 7.11 10.81
C PRO A 91 19.73 5.59 11.04
N ARG A 92 19.69 5.14 12.30
CA ARG A 92 19.47 3.73 12.69
C ARG A 92 18.02 3.41 13.04
N THR A 93 17.09 4.28 12.69
CA THR A 93 15.65 3.98 12.84
C THR A 93 15.14 3.26 11.62
N VAL A 94 14.45 2.13 11.85
CA VAL A 94 13.68 1.43 10.83
C VAL A 94 12.19 1.67 11.08
N VAL A 95 11.56 2.43 10.20
CA VAL A 95 10.12 2.67 10.23
C VAL A 95 9.42 1.64 9.36
N VAL A 96 8.33 1.04 9.84
CA VAL A 96 7.55 0.03 9.14
C VAL A 96 6.11 0.49 9.00
N LEU A 97 5.61 0.53 7.75
CA LEU A 97 4.25 0.91 7.41
C LEU A 97 3.35 -0.33 7.21
N PRO A 98 2.00 -0.17 7.30
CA PRO A 98 1.07 -1.28 7.23
C PRO A 98 0.93 -1.87 5.82
N GLU A 99 0.28 -3.02 5.76
CA GLU A 99 -0.03 -3.72 4.51
C GLU A 99 -0.99 -2.91 3.63
N HIS A 100 -0.87 -3.07 2.30
CA HIS A 100 -1.67 -2.43 1.25
C HIS A 100 -1.62 -0.89 1.19
N VAL A 101 -0.72 -0.25 1.92
CA VAL A 101 -0.56 1.21 1.86
C VAL A 101 -0.26 1.68 0.43
N GLY A 102 0.56 0.95 -0.31
CA GLY A 102 0.84 1.25 -1.71
C GLY A 102 -0.27 0.82 -2.67
N THR A 103 -1.07 -0.19 -2.31
CA THR A 103 -2.12 -0.68 -3.22
C THR A 103 -3.19 0.37 -3.46
N GLY A 104 -3.53 1.20 -2.46
CA GLY A 104 -4.49 2.30 -2.61
C GLY A 104 -4.09 3.37 -3.63
N LEU A 105 -2.83 3.39 -4.08
CA LEU A 105 -2.33 4.33 -5.10
C LEU A 105 -3.03 4.17 -6.46
N PHE A 106 -3.75 3.07 -6.70
CA PHE A 106 -4.59 2.95 -7.89
C PHE A 106 -5.59 4.10 -8.04
N ALA A 107 -6.04 4.68 -6.93
CA ALA A 107 -7.02 5.77 -6.91
C ALA A 107 -6.38 7.17 -6.99
N LEU A 108 -5.05 7.25 -6.99
CA LEU A 108 -4.34 8.51 -7.02
C LEU A 108 -4.57 9.25 -8.33
N GLY A 109 -5.00 10.52 -8.22
CA GLY A 109 -5.36 11.33 -9.38
C GLY A 109 -6.62 10.87 -10.12
N GLU A 110 -7.40 9.96 -9.55
CA GLU A 110 -8.68 9.55 -10.10
C GLU A 110 -9.81 10.52 -9.74
N LYS A 111 -10.96 10.34 -10.34
CA LYS A 111 -12.14 11.17 -10.10
C LYS A 111 -12.62 11.12 -8.65
N PRO A 112 -13.22 12.20 -8.13
CA PRO A 112 -13.78 12.23 -6.77
C PRO A 112 -14.73 11.08 -6.45
N GLU A 113 -15.46 10.57 -7.45
CA GLU A 113 -16.38 9.45 -7.31
C GLU A 113 -15.67 8.15 -6.90
N VAL A 114 -14.40 7.96 -7.32
CA VAL A 114 -13.57 6.83 -6.88
C VAL A 114 -13.28 6.94 -5.39
N GLN A 115 -12.89 8.13 -4.90
CA GLN A 115 -12.62 8.36 -3.48
C GLN A 115 -13.89 8.34 -2.62
N GLN A 116 -15.06 8.66 -3.19
CA GLN A 116 -16.34 8.61 -2.49
C GLN A 116 -16.99 7.22 -2.50
N ALA A 117 -16.49 6.31 -3.31
CA ALA A 117 -17.00 4.95 -3.40
C ALA A 117 -16.88 4.23 -2.05
N ARG A 118 -17.95 3.59 -1.61
CA ARG A 118 -17.99 2.86 -0.34
C ARG A 118 -17.43 1.45 -0.45
N THR A 119 -17.49 0.87 -1.64
CA THR A 119 -17.05 -0.50 -1.89
C THR A 119 -15.96 -0.53 -2.94
N LEU A 120 -15.14 -1.58 -2.93
CA LEU A 120 -14.13 -1.79 -3.97
C LEU A 120 -14.78 -1.90 -5.35
N ARG A 121 -15.94 -2.57 -5.42
CA ARG A 121 -16.70 -2.72 -6.66
C ARG A 121 -17.13 -1.38 -7.26
N ASP A 122 -17.64 -0.47 -6.42
CA ASP A 122 -18.07 0.85 -6.88
C ASP A 122 -16.88 1.68 -7.35
N ALA A 123 -15.77 1.66 -6.60
CA ALA A 123 -14.53 2.31 -7.02
C ALA A 123 -14.06 1.81 -8.39
N MET A 124 -14.04 0.49 -8.61
CA MET A 124 -13.65 -0.10 -9.89
C MET A 124 -14.62 0.24 -11.02
N GLN A 125 -15.91 0.42 -10.75
CA GLN A 125 -16.89 0.88 -11.74
C GLN A 125 -16.61 2.32 -12.18
N TRP A 126 -16.36 3.21 -11.24
CA TRP A 126 -16.00 4.60 -11.54
C TRP A 126 -14.69 4.71 -12.32
N MET A 127 -13.68 3.90 -11.95
CA MET A 127 -12.43 3.81 -12.70
C MET A 127 -12.64 3.32 -14.14
N ALA A 128 -13.50 2.32 -14.34
CA ALA A 128 -13.83 1.82 -15.68
C ALA A 128 -14.53 2.90 -16.53
N LEU A 129 -15.45 3.66 -15.93
CA LEU A 129 -16.17 4.73 -16.61
C LEU A 129 -15.26 5.93 -16.95
N SER A 130 -14.31 6.26 -16.07
CA SER A 130 -13.40 7.39 -16.27
C SER A 130 -12.18 7.07 -17.14
N ASN A 131 -11.85 5.78 -17.32
CA ASN A 131 -10.70 5.32 -18.11
C ASN A 131 -11.09 4.15 -19.06
N PRO A 132 -12.09 4.32 -19.95
CA PRO A 132 -12.73 3.19 -20.65
C PRO A 132 -11.77 2.41 -21.54
N TRP A 133 -10.88 3.10 -22.26
CA TRP A 133 -9.98 2.46 -23.22
C TRP A 133 -8.87 1.64 -22.53
N ASP A 134 -8.24 2.20 -21.51
CA ASP A 134 -7.18 1.51 -20.78
C ASP A 134 -7.73 0.36 -19.97
N TYR A 135 -8.91 0.57 -19.35
CA TYR A 135 -9.61 -0.47 -18.63
C TYR A 135 -10.02 -1.64 -19.53
N LEU A 136 -10.64 -1.38 -20.70
CA LEU A 136 -11.02 -2.42 -21.66
C LEU A 136 -9.80 -3.17 -22.21
N ARG A 137 -8.68 -2.45 -22.44
CA ARG A 137 -7.43 -3.08 -22.86
C ARG A 137 -6.89 -4.01 -21.79
N ALA A 138 -6.88 -3.56 -20.52
CA ALA A 138 -6.42 -4.35 -19.39
C ALA A 138 -7.35 -5.53 -19.07
N LEU A 139 -8.66 -5.38 -19.29
CA LEU A 139 -9.64 -6.45 -19.05
C LEU A 139 -9.45 -7.65 -19.97
N ARG A 140 -8.91 -7.43 -21.19
CA ARG A 140 -8.59 -8.51 -22.13
C ARG A 140 -7.43 -9.33 -21.59
N GLY A 141 -7.65 -10.62 -21.41
CA GLY A 141 -6.63 -11.56 -20.92
C GLY A 141 -6.57 -11.76 -19.39
N ASN A 142 -7.41 -11.07 -18.62
CA ASN A 142 -7.57 -11.34 -17.21
C ASN A 142 -8.38 -12.63 -16.99
N LYS A 143 -7.86 -13.48 -16.11
CA LYS A 143 -8.43 -14.82 -15.83
C LYS A 143 -8.85 -15.00 -14.37
N GLY A 144 -8.54 -14.03 -13.50
CA GLY A 144 -8.87 -14.07 -12.08
C GLY A 144 -10.37 -13.94 -11.83
N ASP A 145 -10.83 -14.33 -10.66
CA ASP A 145 -12.23 -14.26 -10.24
C ASP A 145 -12.73 -12.82 -10.14
N ASP A 146 -11.85 -11.89 -9.81
CA ASP A 146 -12.14 -10.44 -9.77
C ASP A 146 -11.41 -9.70 -10.90
N ARG A 147 -11.87 -9.98 -12.15
CA ARG A 147 -11.30 -9.40 -13.37
C ARG A 147 -11.30 -7.87 -13.39
N ARG A 148 -12.21 -7.22 -12.64
CA ARG A 148 -12.33 -5.76 -12.59
C ARG A 148 -11.22 -5.14 -11.77
N THR A 149 -11.02 -5.65 -10.56
CA THR A 149 -9.91 -5.22 -9.71
C THR A 149 -8.57 -5.54 -10.36
N GLU A 150 -8.43 -6.73 -10.94
CA GLU A 150 -7.22 -7.12 -11.68
C GLU A 150 -6.92 -6.16 -12.84
N ALA A 151 -7.93 -5.77 -13.64
CA ALA A 151 -7.76 -4.82 -14.74
C ALA A 151 -7.32 -3.45 -14.24
N ALA A 152 -7.97 -2.92 -13.21
CA ALA A 152 -7.64 -1.62 -12.64
C ALA A 152 -6.20 -1.56 -12.13
N LEU A 153 -5.77 -2.55 -11.33
CA LEU A 153 -4.41 -2.62 -10.81
C LEU A 153 -3.36 -2.81 -11.91
N LYS A 154 -3.71 -3.52 -13.00
CA LYS A 154 -2.80 -3.71 -14.14
C LYS A 154 -2.59 -2.45 -14.96
N PHE A 155 -3.65 -1.71 -15.30
CA PHE A 155 -3.48 -0.51 -16.12
C PHE A 155 -2.86 0.65 -15.33
N LYS A 156 -3.04 0.68 -14.00
CA LYS A 156 -2.42 1.65 -13.10
C LYS A 156 -1.03 1.24 -12.61
N GLY A 157 -0.61 0.01 -12.87
CA GLY A 157 0.56 -0.58 -12.24
C GLY A 157 1.84 0.23 -12.38
N GLU A 158 2.14 0.77 -13.57
CA GLU A 158 3.34 1.58 -13.81
C GLU A 158 3.29 2.88 -12.99
N GLN A 159 2.19 3.62 -13.06
CA GLN A 159 1.99 4.83 -12.27
C GLN A 159 2.07 4.55 -10.77
N MET A 160 1.43 3.48 -10.29
CA MET A 160 1.48 3.08 -8.88
C MET A 160 2.91 2.80 -8.41
N ALA A 161 3.74 2.15 -9.24
CA ALA A 161 5.13 1.86 -8.92
C ALA A 161 5.96 3.14 -8.80
N GLU A 162 5.78 4.08 -9.73
CA GLU A 162 6.44 5.40 -9.70
C GLU A 162 6.02 6.22 -8.47
N ASP A 163 4.70 6.30 -8.22
CA ASP A 163 4.16 7.05 -7.09
C ASP A 163 4.61 6.47 -5.74
N TYR A 164 4.62 5.14 -5.63
CA TYR A 164 5.11 4.45 -4.44
C TYR A 164 6.57 4.78 -4.16
N GLN A 165 7.43 4.67 -5.16
CA GLN A 165 8.85 5.01 -5.01
C GLN A 165 9.05 6.48 -4.70
N LEU A 166 8.33 7.38 -5.37
CA LEU A 166 8.45 8.82 -5.15
C LEU A 166 8.02 9.23 -3.74
N ILE A 167 6.84 8.80 -3.30
CA ILE A 167 6.28 9.18 -2.00
C ILE A 167 7.16 8.64 -0.87
N PHE A 168 7.40 7.33 -0.84
CA PHE A 168 8.07 6.70 0.29
C PHE A 168 9.59 6.89 0.26
N GLY A 169 10.20 7.01 -0.91
CA GLY A 169 11.60 7.40 -1.05
C GLY A 169 11.84 8.84 -0.57
N ASN A 170 10.94 9.77 -0.89
CA ASN A 170 11.04 11.14 -0.38
C ASN A 170 10.90 11.20 1.14
N LEU A 171 9.94 10.48 1.74
CA LEU A 171 9.79 10.40 3.19
C LEU A 171 11.03 9.82 3.86
N ALA A 172 11.58 8.72 3.35
CA ALA A 172 12.80 8.12 3.89
C ALA A 172 13.98 9.11 3.88
N ARG A 173 14.15 9.84 2.78
CA ARG A 173 15.20 10.85 2.62
C ARG A 173 14.99 12.06 3.52
N GLU A 174 13.77 12.58 3.59
CA GLU A 174 13.42 13.76 4.38
C GLU A 174 13.70 13.56 5.87
N TYR A 175 13.40 12.37 6.39
CA TYR A 175 13.59 12.01 7.78
C TYR A 175 14.93 11.31 8.08
N GLY A 176 15.72 10.99 7.05
CA GLY A 176 17.02 10.32 7.19
C GLY A 176 16.92 8.93 7.80
N ILE A 177 15.85 8.17 7.50
CA ILE A 177 15.52 6.89 8.12
C ILE A 177 15.49 5.73 7.09
N THR A 178 15.55 4.51 7.58
CA THR A 178 15.15 3.35 6.78
C THR A 178 13.63 3.20 6.85
N LEU A 179 12.95 3.15 5.69
CA LEU A 179 11.50 3.03 5.62
C LEU A 179 11.08 1.77 4.86
N VAL A 180 10.46 0.81 5.55
CA VAL A 180 9.72 -0.30 4.94
C VAL A 180 8.32 0.21 4.60
N ALA A 181 8.05 0.43 3.31
CA ALA A 181 6.89 1.19 2.83
C ALA A 181 5.58 0.39 2.79
N GLY A 182 5.40 -0.57 3.69
CA GLY A 182 4.22 -1.43 3.69
C GLY A 182 4.17 -2.34 2.46
N THR A 183 2.98 -2.62 1.91
CA THR A 183 2.89 -3.43 0.69
C THR A 183 2.13 -2.73 -0.44
N ILE A 184 2.42 -3.19 -1.66
CA ILE A 184 1.77 -2.77 -2.90
C ILE A 184 1.51 -3.99 -3.79
N VAL A 185 0.40 -3.98 -4.54
CA VAL A 185 0.07 -5.00 -5.53
C VAL A 185 0.34 -4.46 -6.93
N LEU A 186 1.26 -5.11 -7.66
CA LEU A 186 1.74 -4.67 -8.97
C LEU A 186 1.82 -5.84 -9.96
N PRO A 187 1.70 -5.58 -11.28
CA PRO A 187 1.90 -6.61 -12.29
C PRO A 187 3.39 -6.88 -12.50
N GLU A 188 3.81 -8.13 -12.25
CA GLU A 188 5.20 -8.63 -12.37
C GLU A 188 6.25 -7.58 -11.98
N PRO A 189 6.25 -7.12 -10.70
CA PRO A 189 7.14 -6.06 -10.23
C PRO A 189 8.59 -6.52 -10.27
N ARG A 190 9.50 -5.59 -10.58
CA ARG A 190 10.94 -5.79 -10.62
C ARG A 190 11.66 -4.54 -10.13
N LEU A 191 12.79 -4.74 -9.48
CA LEU A 191 13.71 -3.66 -9.16
C LEU A 191 14.85 -3.70 -10.20
N GLU A 192 14.89 -2.70 -11.09
CA GLU A 192 15.87 -2.58 -12.16
C GLU A 192 16.53 -1.19 -12.07
N ASP A 193 17.84 -1.14 -11.94
CA ASP A 193 18.63 0.10 -11.83
C ASP A 193 18.12 1.05 -10.74
N GLY A 194 17.78 0.50 -9.56
CA GLY A 194 17.24 1.28 -8.44
C GLY A 194 15.82 1.83 -8.67
N ARG A 195 15.10 1.31 -9.67
CA ARG A 195 13.73 1.72 -9.97
C ARG A 195 12.77 0.55 -9.89
N LEU A 196 11.66 0.77 -9.20
CA LEU A 196 10.55 -0.19 -9.19
C LEU A 196 9.81 -0.09 -10.53
N LYS A 197 9.86 -1.15 -11.31
CA LYS A 197 9.22 -1.27 -12.62
C LYS A 197 8.20 -2.38 -12.62
N THR A 198 7.29 -2.33 -13.57
CA THR A 198 6.28 -3.37 -13.79
C THR A 198 6.40 -3.95 -15.18
N ARG A 199 5.92 -5.18 -15.34
CA ARG A 199 5.79 -5.85 -16.65
C ARG A 199 4.39 -6.41 -16.81
N LYS A 200 4.02 -6.75 -18.05
CA LYS A 200 2.75 -7.46 -18.30
C LYS A 200 2.80 -8.84 -17.65
N GLY A 201 1.78 -9.17 -16.88
CA GLY A 201 1.68 -10.47 -16.23
C GLY A 201 0.73 -10.50 -15.05
N SER A 202 0.99 -11.43 -14.14
CA SER A 202 0.19 -11.62 -12.93
C SER A 202 0.44 -10.51 -11.92
N LEU A 203 -0.59 -10.17 -11.16
CA LEU A 203 -0.42 -9.27 -10.01
C LEU A 203 0.28 -9.99 -8.87
N ARG A 204 1.25 -9.31 -8.25
CA ARG A 204 2.03 -9.78 -7.11
C ARG A 204 1.97 -8.77 -5.99
N GLN A 205 1.85 -9.23 -4.79
CA GLN A 205 1.97 -8.38 -3.61
C GLN A 205 3.41 -8.38 -3.12
N ILE A 206 3.96 -7.18 -3.00
CA ILE A 206 5.35 -6.98 -2.58
C ILE A 206 5.47 -5.92 -1.49
N SER A 207 6.58 -5.97 -0.76
CA SER A 207 7.09 -4.88 0.06
C SER A 207 8.47 -4.46 -0.44
N LEU A 208 8.80 -3.18 -0.31
CA LEU A 208 10.09 -2.61 -0.67
C LEU A 208 10.53 -1.62 0.41
N GLY A 209 11.82 -1.65 0.73
CA GLY A 209 12.44 -0.70 1.65
C GLY A 209 13.14 0.45 0.92
N PHE A 210 13.20 1.59 1.59
CA PHE A 210 13.91 2.80 1.14
C PHE A 210 14.93 3.19 2.20
N GLY A 211 16.17 3.42 1.77
CA GLY A 211 17.26 3.85 2.64
C GLY A 211 17.17 5.33 3.04
N PRO A 212 18.03 5.78 3.96
CA PRO A 212 18.04 7.19 4.41
C PRO A 212 18.30 8.22 3.30
N GLY A 213 18.84 7.81 2.17
CA GLY A 213 18.99 8.65 0.96
C GLY A 213 17.74 8.66 0.06
N GLY A 214 16.73 7.86 0.37
CA GLY A 214 15.50 7.73 -0.40
C GLY A 214 15.54 6.74 -1.56
N GLU A 215 16.67 6.07 -1.76
CA GLU A 215 16.84 5.01 -2.74
C GLU A 215 16.21 3.68 -2.26
N PRO A 216 15.62 2.89 -3.16
CA PRO A 216 15.25 1.52 -2.85
C PRO A 216 16.50 0.71 -2.47
N PHE A 217 16.40 -0.13 -1.46
CA PHE A 217 17.51 -0.98 -1.05
C PHE A 217 17.10 -2.46 -0.98
N GLY A 218 18.09 -3.33 -1.16
CA GLY A 218 17.89 -4.76 -1.12
C GLY A 218 17.13 -5.32 -2.31
N SER A 219 16.12 -6.14 -2.03
CA SER A 219 15.29 -6.82 -3.02
C SER A 219 13.81 -6.68 -2.69
N LEU A 220 12.95 -7.04 -3.64
CA LEU A 220 11.51 -7.12 -3.38
C LEU A 220 11.20 -8.28 -2.44
N HIS A 221 10.43 -8.00 -1.39
CA HIS A 221 9.87 -9.03 -0.50
C HIS A 221 8.48 -9.40 -1.01
N TYR A 222 8.28 -10.65 -1.37
CA TYR A 222 7.02 -11.15 -1.92
C TYR A 222 6.15 -11.80 -0.85
N LYS A 223 4.84 -11.59 -0.93
CA LYS A 223 3.87 -12.31 -0.11
C LYS A 223 3.62 -13.69 -0.69
N SER A 224 3.90 -14.73 0.10
CA SER A 224 3.72 -16.13 -0.29
C SER A 224 2.35 -16.68 0.15
N THR A 225 1.81 -16.17 1.24
CA THR A 225 0.52 -16.60 1.78
C THR A 225 -0.54 -15.52 1.58
N LEU A 226 -1.36 -15.69 0.54
CA LEU A 226 -2.49 -14.80 0.26
C LEU A 226 -3.77 -15.32 0.94
N ASN A 227 -4.61 -14.40 1.42
CA ASN A 227 -5.96 -14.74 1.87
C ASN A 227 -6.90 -15.03 0.69
N ASN A 228 -8.12 -15.51 0.96
CA ASN A 228 -9.09 -15.89 -0.08
C ASN A 228 -9.54 -14.70 -0.94
N TYR A 229 -9.53 -13.48 -0.40
CA TYR A 229 -9.92 -12.28 -1.14
C TYR A 229 -8.80 -11.75 -2.02
N GLU A 230 -7.56 -11.82 -1.58
CA GLU A 230 -6.38 -11.44 -2.36
C GLU A 230 -6.15 -12.37 -3.54
N ARG A 231 -6.42 -13.67 -3.38
CA ARG A 231 -6.30 -14.69 -4.45
C ARG A 231 -7.22 -14.44 -5.65
N ARG A 232 -8.25 -13.61 -5.50
CA ARG A 232 -9.17 -13.29 -6.60
C ARG A 232 -8.51 -12.44 -7.69
N TYR A 233 -7.50 -11.66 -7.35
CA TYR A 233 -6.82 -10.75 -8.27
C TYR A 233 -5.29 -10.87 -8.26
N SER A 234 -4.71 -11.52 -7.26
CA SER A 234 -3.25 -11.65 -7.09
C SER A 234 -2.82 -13.11 -7.02
N VAL A 235 -1.60 -13.38 -7.42
CA VAL A 235 -1.00 -14.72 -7.42
C VAL A 235 0.23 -14.74 -6.51
N PRO A 236 0.36 -15.69 -5.57
CA PRO A 236 1.51 -15.77 -4.68
C PRO A 236 2.79 -16.17 -5.43
N ILE A 237 3.93 -15.80 -4.89
CA ILE A 237 5.23 -16.33 -5.28
C ILE A 237 5.85 -17.00 -4.06
N GLN A 238 6.28 -18.24 -4.23
CA GLN A 238 7.10 -18.92 -3.24
C GLN A 238 8.53 -18.40 -3.39
N SER A 239 8.91 -17.47 -2.54
CA SER A 239 10.26 -16.92 -2.47
C SER A 239 10.77 -17.06 -1.06
N PRO A 240 11.99 -17.57 -0.85
CA PRO A 240 12.56 -17.60 0.49
C PRO A 240 12.67 -16.18 1.03
N PRO A 241 12.41 -15.96 2.33
CA PRO A 241 12.65 -14.67 2.95
C PRO A 241 14.11 -14.29 2.84
N LEU A 242 14.39 -13.00 2.64
CA LEU A 242 15.75 -12.45 2.55
C LEU A 242 15.96 -11.41 3.63
N ALA A 243 17.15 -11.36 4.21
CA ALA A 243 17.57 -10.29 5.09
C ALA A 243 18.38 -9.25 4.31
N VAL A 244 18.01 -7.99 4.45
CA VAL A 244 18.66 -6.87 3.77
C VAL A 244 19.45 -6.02 4.78
N PRO A 245 20.62 -5.51 4.43
CA PRO A 245 21.41 -4.67 5.34
C PRO A 245 20.74 -3.31 5.54
N THR A 246 20.64 -2.87 6.78
CA THR A 246 20.20 -1.53 7.17
C THR A 246 21.20 -0.92 8.15
N PRO A 247 21.19 0.40 8.42
CA PRO A 247 22.03 0.98 9.44
C PRO A 247 21.78 0.44 10.86
N ALA A 248 20.58 -0.13 11.11
CA ALA A 248 20.22 -0.75 12.38
C ALA A 248 20.64 -2.23 12.49
N GLY A 249 20.90 -2.90 11.37
CA GLY A 249 21.23 -4.31 11.30
C GLY A 249 20.59 -5.01 10.11
N ARG A 250 20.78 -6.32 9.98
CA ARG A 250 20.19 -7.11 8.88
C ARG A 250 18.72 -7.39 9.16
N LEU A 251 17.87 -6.76 8.37
CA LEU A 251 16.41 -6.79 8.51
C LEU A 251 15.77 -7.82 7.59
N ALA A 252 15.00 -8.75 8.16
CA ALA A 252 14.05 -9.57 7.42
C ALA A 252 12.68 -8.88 7.37
N VAL A 253 12.05 -8.82 6.20
CA VAL A 253 10.69 -8.30 6.03
C VAL A 253 9.79 -9.45 5.59
N MET A 254 8.75 -9.71 6.36
CA MET A 254 7.74 -10.72 6.09
C MET A 254 6.35 -10.10 6.03
N ILE A 255 5.45 -10.67 5.22
CA ILE A 255 4.15 -10.06 4.94
C ILE A 255 3.03 -10.96 5.42
N GLY A 256 2.17 -10.42 6.29
CA GLY A 256 1.01 -11.13 6.82
C GLY A 256 1.37 -12.45 7.48
N CYS A 257 0.68 -13.50 7.09
CA CYS A 257 0.90 -14.86 7.65
C CYS A 257 2.27 -15.47 7.34
N ASP A 258 3.02 -14.93 6.39
CA ASP A 258 4.38 -15.40 6.12
C ASP A 258 5.27 -15.22 7.37
N GLY A 259 5.05 -14.13 8.14
CA GLY A 259 5.76 -13.85 9.39
C GLY A 259 5.54 -14.87 10.51
N TYR A 260 4.56 -15.73 10.37
CA TYR A 260 4.20 -16.76 11.37
C TYR A 260 4.36 -18.20 10.85
N ARG A 261 4.55 -18.36 9.53
CA ARG A 261 4.66 -19.67 8.87
C ARG A 261 6.04 -19.98 8.33
N LEU A 262 6.82 -18.95 8.01
CA LEU A 262 8.14 -19.09 7.44
C LEU A 262 9.20 -18.77 8.49
N THR A 263 10.32 -19.50 8.43
CA THR A 263 11.48 -19.21 9.28
C THR A 263 12.20 -17.98 8.73
N PRO A 264 12.55 -16.98 9.56
CA PRO A 264 13.42 -15.88 9.15
C PRO A 264 14.76 -16.39 8.61
N PRO A 265 15.40 -15.66 7.70
CA PRO A 265 16.73 -15.99 7.23
C PRO A 265 17.72 -16.13 8.39
N PRO A 266 18.69 -17.07 8.32
CA PRO A 266 19.62 -17.31 9.43
C PRO A 266 20.56 -16.14 9.72
N ASP A 267 20.73 -15.23 8.76
CA ASP A 267 21.52 -14.02 8.86
C ASP A 267 20.70 -12.79 9.24
N ALA A 268 19.40 -12.95 9.53
CA ALA A 268 18.56 -11.88 10.01
C ALA A 268 18.88 -11.54 11.48
N GLU A 269 19.00 -10.26 11.78
CA GLU A 269 19.19 -9.71 13.12
C GLU A 269 17.90 -9.02 13.63
N LEU A 270 17.06 -8.58 12.72
CA LEU A 270 15.82 -7.84 12.96
C LEU A 270 14.69 -8.42 12.11
N LEU A 271 13.47 -8.34 12.61
CA LEU A 271 12.29 -8.82 11.89
C LEU A 271 11.18 -7.75 11.85
N ALA A 272 10.69 -7.45 10.66
CA ALA A 272 9.49 -6.65 10.45
C ALA A 272 8.37 -7.52 9.86
N ILE A 273 7.22 -7.58 10.51
CA ILE A 273 6.01 -8.25 10.00
C ILE A 273 5.02 -7.18 9.56
N VAL A 274 4.85 -7.03 8.26
CA VAL A 274 3.96 -6.07 7.62
C VAL A 274 2.58 -6.70 7.44
N GLY A 275 1.54 -6.13 8.02
CA GLY A 275 0.18 -6.68 7.95
C GLY A 275 -0.05 -7.83 8.92
N ALA A 276 0.49 -7.74 10.13
CA ALA A 276 0.24 -8.70 11.19
C ALA A 276 -1.26 -8.79 11.50
N PRO A 277 -1.86 -9.99 11.60
CA PRO A 277 -3.24 -10.14 12.03
C PRO A 277 -3.37 -9.92 13.55
N ASP A 278 -4.58 -9.58 14.00
CA ASP A 278 -4.85 -9.40 15.43
C ASP A 278 -4.70 -10.71 16.22
N ASP A 279 -5.08 -11.82 15.61
CA ASP A 279 -4.93 -13.16 16.16
C ASP A 279 -4.24 -14.07 15.12
N PRO A 280 -2.90 -14.21 15.20
CA PRO A 280 -2.14 -15.05 14.28
C PRO A 280 -2.50 -16.52 14.32
N ALA A 281 -2.85 -17.06 15.50
CA ALA A 281 -3.21 -18.47 15.64
C ALA A 281 -4.48 -18.79 14.84
N SER A 282 -5.51 -17.95 14.96
CA SER A 282 -6.76 -18.09 14.20
C SER A 282 -6.59 -17.75 12.72
N ALA A 283 -5.94 -16.62 12.41
CA ALA A 283 -5.84 -16.12 11.04
C ALA A 283 -4.86 -16.91 10.16
N CYS A 284 -3.74 -17.34 10.73
CA CYS A 284 -2.66 -18.01 10.01
C CYS A 284 -2.62 -19.52 10.25
N GLY A 285 -3.32 -20.03 11.26
CA GLY A 285 -3.29 -21.45 11.63
C GLY A 285 -1.89 -21.90 12.05
N ALA A 286 -1.09 -21.00 12.61
CA ALA A 286 0.28 -21.25 13.04
C ALA A 286 0.46 -20.75 14.47
N GLU A 287 1.11 -21.53 15.29
CA GLU A 287 1.62 -21.06 16.57
C GLU A 287 2.65 -19.96 16.30
N THR A 288 2.70 -18.98 17.20
CA THR A 288 3.64 -17.86 17.09
C THR A 288 5.04 -18.40 16.93
N LEU A 289 5.70 -18.09 15.80
CA LEU A 289 7.12 -18.42 15.64
C LEU A 289 7.90 -17.66 16.72
N VAL A 290 8.47 -18.39 17.65
CA VAL A 290 9.37 -17.84 18.66
C VAL A 290 10.74 -17.66 17.99
N SER A 291 10.88 -16.58 17.21
CA SER A 291 12.20 -16.12 16.85
C SER A 291 12.70 -15.24 18.00
N GLY A 292 13.90 -15.49 18.51
CA GLY A 292 14.53 -14.62 19.52
C GLY A 292 14.97 -13.26 18.98
N LEU A 293 14.60 -12.91 17.75
CA LEU A 293 14.97 -11.66 17.08
C LEU A 293 14.12 -10.50 17.61
N PRO A 294 14.73 -9.31 17.84
CA PRO A 294 13.99 -8.08 17.98
C PRO A 294 13.05 -7.90 16.80
N ARG A 295 11.75 -7.69 17.08
CA ARG A 295 10.75 -7.63 16.02
C ARG A 295 9.72 -6.56 16.23
N VAL A 296 9.17 -6.09 15.12
CA VAL A 296 8.01 -5.22 15.08
C VAL A 296 6.92 -5.84 14.20
N GLU A 297 5.70 -5.81 14.70
CA GLU A 297 4.50 -6.26 14.02
C GLU A 297 3.63 -5.05 13.72
N VAL A 298 3.24 -4.87 12.45
CA VAL A 298 2.45 -3.70 12.02
C VAL A 298 1.10 -4.17 11.53
N ARG A 299 0.05 -3.78 12.24
CA ARG A 299 -1.33 -4.09 11.87
C ARG A 299 -1.89 -3.04 10.93
N THR A 300 -2.84 -3.46 10.12
CA THR A 300 -3.63 -2.56 9.28
C THR A 300 -4.92 -2.20 9.98
N LEU A 301 -5.02 -1.00 10.55
CA LEU A 301 -6.20 -0.56 11.32
C LEU A 301 -7.41 -0.30 10.43
N GLY A 302 -7.21 -0.16 9.14
CA GLY A 302 -8.26 0.00 8.16
C GLY A 302 -7.71 0.25 6.77
N LEU A 303 -8.39 -0.32 5.76
CA LEU A 303 -8.06 -0.15 4.34
C LEU A 303 -9.22 0.48 3.60
N PRO A 304 -8.96 1.40 2.66
CA PRO A 304 -10.01 1.90 1.80
C PRO A 304 -10.54 0.78 0.91
N TRP A 305 -11.81 0.84 0.57
CA TRP A 305 -12.49 -0.04 -0.38
C TRP A 305 -12.45 -1.54 -0.04
N ASN A 306 -12.12 -1.91 1.19
CA ASN A 306 -12.09 -3.31 1.64
C ASN A 306 -11.25 -4.25 0.75
N LEU A 307 -10.02 -3.82 0.43
CA LEU A 307 -9.09 -4.53 -0.47
C LEU A 307 -8.84 -5.99 -0.08
N ILE A 308 -8.82 -6.29 1.23
CA ILE A 308 -8.57 -7.63 1.78
C ILE A 308 -9.83 -8.39 2.18
N GLY A 309 -10.99 -7.84 1.88
CA GLY A 309 -12.29 -8.42 2.20
C GLY A 309 -13.22 -8.51 0.99
N SER A 310 -14.53 -8.64 1.23
CA SER A 310 -15.52 -8.71 0.18
C SER A 310 -15.60 -7.40 -0.63
N PRO A 311 -15.47 -7.43 -1.97
CA PRO A 311 -15.53 -6.23 -2.81
C PRO A 311 -16.92 -5.58 -2.85
N HIS A 312 -17.95 -6.29 -2.37
CA HIS A 312 -19.35 -5.83 -2.32
C HIS A 312 -19.74 -5.22 -0.98
N ARG A 313 -18.88 -5.34 0.03
CA ARG A 313 -19.14 -4.81 1.36
C ARG A 313 -18.31 -3.57 1.59
N PRO A 314 -18.88 -2.51 2.17
CA PRO A 314 -18.09 -1.40 2.66
C PRO A 314 -17.12 -1.93 3.72
N MET A 315 -16.02 -1.24 3.88
CA MET A 315 -15.13 -1.50 4.98
C MET A 315 -15.86 -1.23 6.29
N HIS A 316 -15.83 -2.19 7.22
CA HIS A 316 -16.30 -1.94 8.57
C HIS A 316 -15.31 -0.99 9.23
N HIS A 317 -15.72 0.24 9.37
CA HIS A 317 -14.98 1.20 10.16
C HIS A 317 -15.21 0.88 11.64
N HIS A 318 -14.25 0.28 12.29
CA HIS A 318 -14.16 0.45 13.74
C HIS A 318 -13.88 1.93 13.98
N HIS A 319 -14.95 2.69 14.25
CA HIS A 319 -14.99 4.16 14.22
C HIS A 319 -14.05 4.86 15.21
N THR A 320 -13.25 4.14 15.98
CA THR A 320 -12.59 4.68 17.17
C THR A 320 -11.12 4.33 17.33
N THR A 321 -10.52 3.53 16.46
CA THR A 321 -9.11 3.17 16.65
C THR A 321 -8.22 4.27 16.03
N PRO A 322 -7.65 5.16 16.85
CA PRO A 322 -6.71 6.15 16.38
C PRO A 322 -5.40 5.48 15.93
N VAL A 323 -4.57 6.24 15.23
CA VAL A 323 -3.24 5.78 14.82
C VAL A 323 -2.40 5.42 16.04
N ARG A 324 -1.65 4.33 15.93
CA ARG A 324 -0.73 3.87 16.98
C ARG A 324 0.69 3.87 16.45
N LEU A 325 1.59 4.36 17.26
CA LEU A 325 3.02 4.25 17.03
C LEU A 325 3.59 3.36 18.15
N HIS A 326 4.30 2.31 17.74
CA HIS A 326 4.97 1.39 18.66
C HIS A 326 6.47 1.47 18.38
N ASN A 327 7.23 1.87 19.36
CA ASN A 327 8.68 1.94 19.27
C ASN A 327 9.34 0.84 20.10
N LEU A 328 10.23 0.08 19.47
CA LEU A 328 11.10 -0.90 20.10
C LEU A 328 12.56 -0.45 19.98
N TRP A 329 13.17 -0.03 21.09
CA TRP A 329 14.59 0.21 21.15
C TRP A 329 15.38 -1.09 21.04
N LEU A 330 16.40 -1.09 20.23
CA LEU A 330 17.23 -2.28 20.02
C LEU A 330 18.22 -2.46 21.18
N PRO A 331 18.34 -3.67 21.72
CA PRO A 331 19.29 -3.94 22.79
C PRO A 331 20.72 -3.81 22.28
N GLU A 332 21.65 -3.62 23.22
CA GLU A 332 23.09 -3.76 22.92
C GLU A 332 23.36 -5.14 22.33
N ARG A 333 24.17 -5.16 21.28
CA ARG A 333 24.62 -6.43 20.70
C ARG A 333 25.71 -7.01 21.57
N PRO A 334 25.66 -8.31 21.89
CA PRO A 334 26.67 -8.98 22.67
C PRO A 334 28.05 -8.99 21.99
#